data_48ecac2d1b98198498eca8235be86d99
#
_entry.id   48ecac2d1b98198498eca8235be86d99
#
_cell.length_a   1.000
_cell.length_b   1.000
_cell.length_c   1.000
_cell.angle_alpha   90.00
_cell.angle_beta   90.00
_cell.angle_gamma   90.00
#
_symmetry.space_group_name_H-M   'P 1'
#
loop_
_entity.id
_entity.type
_entity.pdbx_description
1 polymer ?
#
loop_
_entity_poly.entity_id
_entity_poly.type
_entity_poly.pdbx_seq_one_letter_code
_entity_poly.pdbx_strand_id
1 'polypeptide(L)'
;MSAPNETTDTAQLMEQILYEVKRVVVGQDRFLERVMVAILAQGHLLVEGVPGLAKTLTVKTLANTVRGQFKRIQFTPDLVPADLVGTRIYNQKTGDFTTSLGPVFTNLLLADEINRAPAKVQSALLEVMQERQVTIAGVTHMVPNPFLVMATQNPIETEGTYPLPEAQVDRFMMKVLVDYPTEEEEFVIVERVTGPAVAVTAVATTEQLAALQAECRRVYLDPSLVQYAVKLVSATRTPEKHGLKDLGRFITFGASPRATINLVEGARALAMLRGRSYALPEDMTDLVPDVLRHRLVLSYDALSEGLAADAIIRKIMAKVPVPAKPLEHEKLAA
;
A
#
# COMPACT_ATOMS: atom_id res chain seq x y z
N MET A 1 0.32 22.80 -34.59
CA MET A 1 0.73 23.15 -33.21
C MET A 1 0.46 21.92 -32.37
N SER A 2 1.52 21.16 -32.10
CA SER A 2 1.46 19.94 -31.28
C SER A 2 1.14 20.33 -29.83
N ALA A 3 0.18 19.62 -29.20
CA ALA A 3 -0.09 19.78 -27.79
C ALA A 3 1.19 19.52 -26.96
N PRO A 4 1.49 20.32 -25.93
CA PRO A 4 2.65 20.08 -25.09
C PRO A 4 2.49 18.72 -24.41
N ASN A 5 3.60 18.00 -24.32
CA ASN A 5 3.78 16.64 -23.82
C ASN A 5 3.28 16.51 -22.36
N GLU A 6 2.00 16.25 -22.12
CA GLU A 6 1.41 16.02 -20.77
C GLU A 6 2.14 14.89 -20.02
N THR A 7 2.61 13.86 -20.74
CA THR A 7 3.36 12.75 -20.17
C THR A 7 4.73 13.14 -19.60
N THR A 8 5.38 14.14 -20.19
CA THR A 8 6.70 14.62 -19.70
C THR A 8 6.55 15.38 -18.39
N ASP A 9 5.48 16.15 -18.24
CA ASP A 9 5.19 16.93 -17.02
C ASP A 9 4.84 16.00 -15.84
N THR A 10 4.06 14.93 -16.10
CA THR A 10 3.67 13.92 -15.11
C THR A 10 4.87 13.12 -14.57
N ALA A 11 5.75 12.64 -15.44
CA ALA A 11 6.96 11.91 -15.04
C ALA A 11 7.90 12.81 -14.22
N GLN A 12 8.10 14.06 -14.66
CA GLN A 12 8.92 15.02 -13.96
C GLN A 12 8.39 15.35 -12.57
N LEU A 13 7.08 15.50 -12.42
CA LEU A 13 6.47 15.75 -11.11
C LEU A 13 6.67 14.57 -10.14
N MET A 14 6.54 13.33 -10.63
CA MET A 14 6.80 12.14 -9.82
C MET A 14 8.27 12.05 -9.39
N GLU A 15 9.21 12.33 -10.29
CA GLU A 15 10.63 12.37 -9.96
C GLU A 15 10.94 13.42 -8.90
N GLN A 16 10.32 14.61 -8.99
CA GLN A 16 10.47 15.66 -7.98
C GLN A 16 9.92 15.22 -6.62
N ILE A 17 8.74 14.58 -6.57
CA ILE A 17 8.18 14.04 -5.33
C ILE A 17 9.14 13.01 -4.72
N LEU A 18 9.60 12.03 -5.49
CA LEU A 18 10.53 11.00 -5.04
C LEU A 18 11.86 11.60 -4.57
N TYR A 19 12.39 12.55 -5.30
CA TYR A 19 13.63 13.25 -4.95
C TYR A 19 13.52 13.95 -3.60
N GLU A 20 12.45 14.74 -3.37
CA GLU A 20 12.25 15.44 -2.10
C GLU A 20 12.08 14.47 -0.93
N VAL A 21 11.38 13.34 -1.11
CA VAL A 21 11.28 12.33 -0.06
C VAL A 21 12.64 11.68 0.24
N LYS A 22 13.42 11.33 -0.80
CA LYS A 22 14.75 10.72 -0.66
C LYS A 22 15.80 11.66 -0.05
N ARG A 23 15.61 12.98 -0.12
CA ARG A 23 16.44 13.94 0.61
C ARG A 23 16.36 13.76 2.13
N VAL A 24 15.26 13.26 2.64
CA VAL A 24 15.01 13.08 4.08
C VAL A 24 15.09 11.62 4.50
N VAL A 25 14.49 10.73 3.71
CA VAL A 25 14.47 9.29 3.95
C VAL A 25 15.67 8.66 3.28
N VAL A 26 16.54 8.04 4.05
CA VAL A 26 17.74 7.33 3.55
C VAL A 26 17.43 5.86 3.44
N GLY A 27 17.88 5.24 2.35
CA GLY A 27 17.60 3.83 2.09
C GLY A 27 16.11 3.56 1.89
N GLN A 28 15.69 2.32 2.09
CA GLN A 28 14.28 1.94 2.00
C GLN A 28 13.64 2.26 0.61
N ASP A 29 14.44 2.31 -0.46
CA ASP A 29 13.97 2.66 -1.80
C ASP A 29 12.79 1.81 -2.24
N ARG A 30 12.83 0.50 -1.97
CA ARG A 30 11.74 -0.41 -2.28
C ARG A 30 10.47 -0.07 -1.49
N PHE A 31 10.61 0.26 -0.21
CA PHE A 31 9.47 0.65 0.62
C PHE A 31 8.83 1.93 0.09
N LEU A 32 9.64 2.95 -0.22
CA LEU A 32 9.16 4.20 -0.81
C LEU A 32 8.46 3.97 -2.15
N GLU A 33 9.02 3.12 -3.01
CA GLU A 33 8.38 2.74 -4.28
C GLU A 33 7.00 2.10 -4.03
N ARG A 34 6.86 1.20 -3.04
CA ARG A 34 5.56 0.58 -2.68
C ARG A 34 4.56 1.58 -2.11
N VAL A 35 5.02 2.56 -1.34
CA VAL A 35 4.17 3.67 -0.87
C VAL A 35 3.65 4.49 -2.05
N MET A 36 4.50 4.82 -3.02
CA MET A 36 4.09 5.54 -4.22
C MET A 36 3.14 4.72 -5.10
N VAL A 37 3.42 3.43 -5.30
CA VAL A 37 2.51 2.51 -6.01
C VAL A 37 1.14 2.50 -5.34
N ALA A 38 1.08 2.36 -4.02
CA ALA A 38 -0.18 2.30 -3.30
C ALA A 38 -0.98 3.61 -3.43
N ILE A 39 -0.32 4.77 -3.33
CA ILE A 39 -1.04 6.04 -3.43
C ILE A 39 -1.54 6.30 -4.85
N LEU A 40 -0.76 5.96 -5.87
CA LEU A 40 -1.16 6.10 -7.29
C LEU A 40 -2.29 5.14 -7.66
N ALA A 41 -2.23 3.89 -7.20
CA ALA A 41 -3.26 2.89 -7.39
C ALA A 41 -4.47 3.06 -6.44
N GLN A 42 -4.48 4.11 -5.59
CA GLN A 42 -5.51 4.35 -4.58
C GLN A 42 -5.71 3.17 -3.61
N GLY A 43 -4.67 2.38 -3.37
CA GLY A 43 -4.65 1.28 -2.42
C GLY A 43 -4.19 1.71 -1.03
N HIS A 44 -4.15 0.73 -0.11
CA HIS A 44 -3.66 0.91 1.26
C HIS A 44 -2.58 -0.12 1.56
N LEU A 45 -1.68 0.19 2.48
CA LEU A 45 -0.52 -0.65 2.80
C LEU A 45 -0.62 -1.24 4.21
N LEU A 46 -0.26 -2.51 4.31
CA LEU A 46 0.12 -3.15 5.56
C LEU A 46 1.65 -3.26 5.56
N VAL A 47 2.30 -2.73 6.58
CA VAL A 47 3.76 -2.72 6.69
C VAL A 47 4.18 -3.53 7.89
N GLU A 48 4.96 -4.56 7.66
CA GLU A 48 5.56 -5.37 8.71
C GLU A 48 7.04 -5.09 8.81
N GLY A 49 7.52 -4.83 10.01
CA GLY A 49 8.92 -4.55 10.28
C GLY A 49 9.11 -4.00 11.68
N VAL A 50 10.32 -4.15 12.19
CA VAL A 50 10.69 -3.69 13.54
C VAL A 50 10.49 -2.17 13.70
N PRO A 51 10.34 -1.67 14.93
CA PRO A 51 10.28 -0.24 15.20
C PRO A 51 11.59 0.47 14.78
N GLY A 52 11.49 1.79 14.50
CA GLY A 52 12.67 2.60 14.17
C GLY A 52 13.08 2.65 12.70
N LEU A 53 12.39 1.97 11.80
CA LEU A 53 12.73 1.89 10.37
C LEU A 53 12.11 3.01 9.51
N ALA A 54 12.09 4.23 10.01
CA ALA A 54 11.65 5.45 9.30
C ALA A 54 10.23 5.42 8.69
N LYS A 55 9.36 4.45 9.05
CA LYS A 55 7.99 4.32 8.52
C LYS A 55 7.19 5.61 8.69
N THR A 56 7.19 6.18 9.89
CA THR A 56 6.52 7.47 10.18
C THR A 56 7.13 8.61 9.40
N LEU A 57 8.45 8.66 9.32
CA LEU A 57 9.18 9.72 8.61
C LEU A 57 8.82 9.72 7.13
N THR A 58 8.77 8.56 6.48
CA THR A 58 8.42 8.41 5.06
C THR A 58 7.04 8.98 4.75
N VAL A 59 6.00 8.57 5.49
CA VAL A 59 4.64 9.04 5.22
C VAL A 59 4.46 10.52 5.53
N LYS A 60 5.05 11.00 6.63
CA LYS A 60 5.02 12.42 6.99
C LYS A 60 5.74 13.29 5.96
N THR A 61 6.91 12.83 5.48
CA THR A 61 7.67 13.54 4.45
C THR A 61 6.89 13.59 3.15
N LEU A 62 6.31 12.47 2.72
CA LEU A 62 5.48 12.42 1.52
C LEU A 62 4.28 13.38 1.63
N ALA A 63 3.58 13.40 2.77
CA ALA A 63 2.47 14.31 2.99
C ALA A 63 2.90 15.79 2.84
N ASN A 64 4.04 16.16 3.43
CA ASN A 64 4.57 17.51 3.32
C ASN A 64 4.95 17.85 1.86
N THR A 65 5.53 16.90 1.14
CA THR A 65 5.95 17.06 -0.27
C THR A 65 4.76 17.36 -1.20
N VAL A 66 3.57 16.80 -0.89
CA VAL A 66 2.34 16.99 -1.68
C VAL A 66 1.31 17.92 -1.02
N ARG A 67 1.71 18.73 -0.05
CA ARG A 67 0.81 19.61 0.74
C ARG A 67 -0.41 18.89 1.30
N GLY A 68 -0.27 17.58 1.57
CA GLY A 68 -1.32 16.77 2.15
C GLY A 68 -1.30 16.82 3.69
N GLN A 69 -2.45 16.53 4.27
CA GLN A 69 -2.55 16.36 5.72
C GLN A 69 -2.05 14.97 6.13
N PHE A 70 -1.25 14.93 7.19
CA PHE A 70 -0.77 13.70 7.82
C PHE A 70 -1.29 13.58 9.25
N LYS A 71 -1.79 12.39 9.61
CA LYS A 71 -2.09 12.04 10.99
C LYS A 71 -1.51 10.67 11.33
N ARG A 72 -1.08 10.51 12.58
CA ARG A 72 -0.65 9.24 13.15
C ARG A 72 -1.58 8.85 14.28
N ILE A 73 -1.98 7.60 14.33
CA ILE A 73 -2.71 7.00 15.44
C ILE A 73 -1.90 5.81 15.93
N GLN A 74 -1.57 5.80 17.21
CA GLN A 74 -1.04 4.63 17.88
C GLN A 74 -2.20 3.77 18.32
N PHE A 75 -2.26 2.53 17.84
CA PHE A 75 -3.29 1.58 18.24
C PHE A 75 -2.96 0.99 19.60
N THR A 76 -3.94 0.99 20.51
CA THR A 76 -3.84 0.51 21.89
C THR A 76 -5.09 -0.27 22.27
N PRO A 77 -5.05 -1.14 23.30
CA PRO A 77 -6.19 -1.96 23.69
C PRO A 77 -7.42 -1.17 24.18
N ASP A 78 -7.23 0.06 24.62
CA ASP A 78 -8.27 0.95 25.15
C ASP A 78 -8.96 1.82 24.09
N LEU A 79 -8.44 1.83 22.84
CA LEU A 79 -9.06 2.57 21.74
C LEU A 79 -10.50 2.09 21.48
N VAL A 80 -11.35 3.05 21.13
CA VAL A 80 -12.71 2.79 20.65
C VAL A 80 -12.91 3.34 19.24
N PRO A 81 -13.87 2.84 18.45
CA PRO A 81 -14.10 3.30 17.06
C PRO A 81 -14.30 4.82 16.95
N ALA A 82 -14.92 5.47 17.95
CA ALA A 82 -15.13 6.91 17.96
C ALA A 82 -13.81 7.72 17.98
N ASP A 83 -12.75 7.16 18.53
CA ASP A 83 -11.42 7.82 18.52
C ASP A 83 -10.84 7.91 17.10
N LEU A 84 -11.23 6.99 16.22
CA LEU A 84 -10.82 6.99 14.82
C LEU A 84 -11.70 7.87 13.94
N VAL A 85 -13.03 7.68 14.05
CA VAL A 85 -13.98 8.27 13.12
C VAL A 85 -14.54 9.60 13.60
N GLY A 86 -14.44 9.85 14.90
CA GLY A 86 -15.03 11.05 15.51
C GLY A 86 -16.39 10.78 16.13
N THR A 87 -16.94 11.81 16.76
CA THR A 87 -18.17 11.72 17.52
C THR A 87 -18.92 13.05 17.50
N ARG A 88 -20.14 13.00 17.97
CA ARG A 88 -20.96 14.18 18.18
C ARG A 88 -20.82 14.66 19.62
N ILE A 89 -20.47 15.94 19.80
CA ILE A 89 -20.21 16.54 21.11
C ILE A 89 -21.32 17.54 21.42
N TYR A 90 -21.91 17.45 22.57
CA TYR A 90 -22.86 18.44 23.07
C TYR A 90 -22.11 19.64 23.67
N ASN A 91 -22.37 20.84 23.15
CA ASN A 91 -21.84 22.08 23.69
C ASN A 91 -22.82 22.66 24.71
N GLN A 92 -22.51 22.56 25.98
CA GLN A 92 -23.40 23.07 27.06
C GLN A 92 -23.62 24.59 27.02
N LYS A 93 -22.67 25.36 26.44
CA LYS A 93 -22.81 26.83 26.38
C LYS A 93 -23.78 27.29 25.30
N THR A 94 -23.84 26.61 24.17
CA THR A 94 -24.72 26.97 23.03
C THR A 94 -25.99 26.14 22.98
N GLY A 95 -26.06 25.02 23.73
CA GLY A 95 -27.17 24.08 23.67
C GLY A 95 -27.20 23.21 22.41
N ASP A 96 -26.14 23.28 21.56
CA ASP A 96 -26.08 22.62 20.27
C ASP A 96 -25.15 21.43 20.28
N PHE A 97 -25.35 20.54 19.29
CA PHE A 97 -24.43 19.45 19.01
C PHE A 97 -23.50 19.80 17.86
N THR A 98 -22.19 19.65 18.06
CA THR A 98 -21.18 19.78 17.03
C THR A 98 -20.55 18.43 16.71
N THR A 99 -20.23 18.18 15.43
CA THR A 99 -19.51 16.97 15.04
C THR A 99 -18.00 17.23 15.13
N SER A 100 -17.30 16.42 15.94
CA SER A 100 -15.85 16.40 15.97
C SER A 100 -15.37 15.26 15.07
N LEU A 101 -14.74 15.62 13.96
CA LEU A 101 -14.19 14.64 13.01
C LEU A 101 -12.92 14.00 13.57
N GLY A 102 -12.84 12.68 13.48
CA GLY A 102 -11.70 11.91 13.94
C GLY A 102 -10.46 12.01 13.04
N PRO A 103 -9.37 11.35 13.43
CA PRO A 103 -8.11 11.39 12.68
C PRO A 103 -8.16 10.70 11.32
N VAL A 104 -9.15 9.86 11.01
CA VAL A 104 -9.31 9.27 9.68
C VAL A 104 -9.59 10.31 8.59
N PHE A 105 -10.06 11.51 8.97
CA PHE A 105 -10.23 12.61 8.03
C PHE A 105 -8.90 13.33 7.79
N THR A 106 -8.08 12.69 6.97
CA THR A 106 -6.74 13.14 6.57
C THR A 106 -6.37 12.53 5.21
N ASN A 107 -5.36 13.06 4.52
CA ASN A 107 -4.89 12.48 3.26
C ASN A 107 -4.03 11.24 3.47
N LEU A 108 -3.08 11.30 4.41
CA LEU A 108 -2.19 10.21 4.74
C LEU A 108 -2.31 9.86 6.22
N LEU A 109 -2.79 8.66 6.50
CA LEU A 109 -2.98 8.14 7.84
C LEU A 109 -1.96 7.04 8.12
N LEU A 110 -1.19 7.18 9.19
CA LEU A 110 -0.39 6.10 9.76
C LEU A 110 -1.16 5.49 10.93
N ALA A 111 -1.63 4.26 10.76
CA ALA A 111 -2.23 3.43 11.80
C ALA A 111 -1.15 2.52 12.39
N ASP A 112 -0.51 2.99 13.46
CA ASP A 112 0.67 2.32 14.02
C ASP A 112 0.26 1.21 14.99
N GLU A 113 0.84 0.01 14.81
CA GLU A 113 0.57 -1.22 15.58
C GLU A 113 -0.91 -1.62 15.57
N ILE A 114 -1.52 -1.71 14.38
CA ILE A 114 -2.95 -1.98 14.21
C ILE A 114 -3.44 -3.24 14.95
N ASN A 115 -2.56 -4.22 15.12
CA ASN A 115 -2.85 -5.47 15.85
C ASN A 115 -2.93 -5.31 17.37
N ARG A 116 -2.66 -4.13 17.95
CA ARG A 116 -2.84 -3.87 19.39
C ARG A 116 -4.25 -3.45 19.78
N ALA A 117 -5.06 -2.98 18.85
CA ALA A 117 -6.42 -2.57 19.16
C ALA A 117 -7.43 -3.69 18.98
N PRO A 118 -8.56 -3.64 19.71
CA PRO A 118 -9.64 -4.61 19.57
C PRO A 118 -10.21 -4.68 18.15
N ALA A 119 -10.76 -5.84 17.77
CA ALA A 119 -11.31 -6.10 16.44
C ALA A 119 -12.36 -5.07 15.97
N LYS A 120 -13.11 -4.45 16.88
CA LYS A 120 -14.08 -3.40 16.54
C LYS A 120 -13.41 -2.15 15.98
N VAL A 121 -12.25 -1.76 16.55
CA VAL A 121 -11.48 -0.60 16.11
C VAL A 121 -10.82 -0.88 14.76
N GLN A 122 -10.22 -2.07 14.63
CA GLN A 122 -9.65 -2.53 13.36
C GLN A 122 -10.72 -2.52 12.25
N SER A 123 -11.91 -3.06 12.52
CA SER A 123 -13.03 -3.11 11.56
C SER A 123 -13.49 -1.71 11.14
N ALA A 124 -13.55 -0.75 12.07
CA ALA A 124 -13.92 0.63 11.75
C ALA A 124 -12.91 1.28 10.79
N LEU A 125 -11.60 1.10 11.02
CA LEU A 125 -10.58 1.60 10.09
C LEU A 125 -10.73 0.96 8.69
N LEU A 126 -10.91 -0.35 8.64
CA LEU A 126 -11.01 -1.10 7.39
C LEU A 126 -12.29 -0.78 6.60
N GLU A 127 -13.36 -0.38 7.30
CA GLU A 127 -14.59 0.13 6.67
C GLU A 127 -14.31 1.49 6.03
N VAL A 128 -13.67 2.43 6.74
CA VAL A 128 -13.28 3.73 6.18
C VAL A 128 -12.36 3.58 4.96
N MET A 129 -11.42 2.64 5.01
CA MET A 129 -10.54 2.35 3.87
C MET A 129 -11.32 1.94 2.62
N GLN A 130 -12.34 1.13 2.79
CA GLN A 130 -13.14 0.60 1.69
C GLN A 130 -14.18 1.61 1.18
N GLU A 131 -14.96 2.20 2.09
CA GLU A 131 -16.09 3.04 1.74
C GLU A 131 -15.71 4.50 1.45
N ARG A 132 -14.52 4.94 1.86
CA ARG A 132 -14.01 6.31 1.71
C ARG A 132 -14.92 7.37 2.35
N GLN A 133 -15.77 6.94 3.27
CA GLN A 133 -16.72 7.79 4.00
C GLN A 133 -16.99 7.23 5.39
N VAL A 134 -17.52 8.08 6.27
CA VAL A 134 -17.96 7.73 7.62
C VAL A 134 -19.30 8.38 7.89
N THR A 135 -20.22 7.63 8.50
CA THR A 135 -21.51 8.17 8.96
C THR A 135 -21.46 8.41 10.46
N ILE A 136 -21.59 9.69 10.88
CA ILE A 136 -21.61 10.10 12.29
C ILE A 136 -22.97 10.70 12.60
N ALA A 137 -23.70 10.09 13.52
CA ALA A 137 -25.03 10.53 13.94
C ALA A 137 -26.01 10.79 12.76
N GLY A 138 -25.97 9.91 11.74
CA GLY A 138 -26.84 10.00 10.56
C GLY A 138 -26.34 10.94 9.44
N VAL A 139 -25.20 11.63 9.63
CA VAL A 139 -24.58 12.48 8.60
C VAL A 139 -23.34 11.77 8.03
N THR A 140 -23.30 11.63 6.72
CA THR A 140 -22.15 11.02 6.02
C THR A 140 -21.11 12.07 5.68
N HIS A 141 -19.87 11.81 6.05
CA HIS A 141 -18.71 12.64 5.80
C HIS A 141 -17.71 11.85 4.93
N MET A 142 -17.31 12.45 3.80
CA MET A 142 -16.31 11.88 2.91
C MET A 142 -14.91 12.10 3.48
N VAL A 143 -14.01 11.11 3.35
CA VAL A 143 -12.59 11.33 3.64
C VAL A 143 -11.94 12.18 2.55
N PRO A 144 -10.85 12.94 2.85
CA PRO A 144 -10.12 13.69 1.84
C PRO A 144 -9.58 12.81 0.72
N ASN A 145 -9.50 13.36 -0.50
CA ASN A 145 -8.86 12.70 -1.64
C ASN A 145 -7.59 13.48 -2.04
N PRO A 146 -6.44 12.83 -2.24
CA PRO A 146 -6.16 11.40 -2.07
C PRO A 146 -6.21 10.93 -0.61
N PHE A 147 -6.47 9.63 -0.40
CA PHE A 147 -6.51 9.00 0.91
C PHE A 147 -5.69 7.72 0.92
N LEU A 148 -4.63 7.69 1.72
CA LEU A 148 -3.80 6.52 1.96
C LEU A 148 -3.79 6.17 3.44
N VAL A 149 -4.09 4.92 3.76
CA VAL A 149 -3.82 4.33 5.08
C VAL A 149 -2.59 3.44 4.97
N MET A 150 -1.61 3.69 5.79
CA MET A 150 -0.50 2.80 6.05
C MET A 150 -0.65 2.25 7.47
N ALA A 151 -0.99 0.97 7.58
CA ALA A 151 -1.06 0.28 8.86
C ALA A 151 0.26 -0.45 9.12
N THR A 152 0.75 -0.43 10.37
CA THR A 152 1.95 -1.17 10.74
C THR A 152 1.64 -2.33 11.66
N GLN A 153 2.43 -3.39 11.56
CA GLN A 153 2.48 -4.52 12.48
C GLN A 153 3.91 -4.73 12.95
N ASN A 154 4.07 -5.00 14.22
CA ASN A 154 5.36 -5.41 14.77
C ASN A 154 5.37 -6.95 14.86
N PRO A 155 6.25 -7.65 14.13
CA PRO A 155 6.29 -9.10 14.13
C PRO A 155 6.87 -9.71 15.42
N ILE A 156 7.58 -8.91 16.22
CA ILE A 156 8.27 -9.39 17.44
C ILE A 156 7.30 -9.40 18.63
N GLU A 157 6.37 -8.46 18.68
CA GLU A 157 5.43 -8.32 19.78
C GLU A 157 4.17 -9.17 19.50
N THR A 158 4.06 -10.26 20.24
CA THR A 158 2.90 -11.17 20.17
C THR A 158 1.98 -11.05 21.39
N GLU A 159 2.50 -10.57 22.52
CA GLU A 159 1.73 -10.42 23.74
C GLU A 159 0.81 -9.19 23.67
N GLY A 160 -0.46 -9.37 24.07
CA GLY A 160 -1.46 -8.28 24.03
C GLY A 160 -1.88 -7.86 22.61
N THR A 161 -1.71 -8.73 21.61
CA THR A 161 -2.11 -8.46 20.22
C THR A 161 -3.39 -9.18 19.84
N TYR A 162 -4.14 -8.55 18.93
CA TYR A 162 -5.34 -9.09 18.29
C TYR A 162 -5.03 -9.28 16.79
N PRO A 163 -4.83 -10.51 16.32
CA PRO A 163 -4.54 -10.74 14.91
C PRO A 163 -5.69 -10.24 14.03
N LEU A 164 -5.32 -9.62 12.91
CA LEU A 164 -6.33 -9.26 11.92
C LEU A 164 -6.87 -10.53 11.25
N PRO A 165 -8.20 -10.72 11.15
CA PRO A 165 -8.79 -11.79 10.36
C PRO A 165 -8.34 -11.70 8.88
N GLU A 166 -8.15 -12.86 8.22
CA GLU A 166 -7.68 -12.93 6.84
C GLU A 166 -8.55 -12.11 5.87
N ALA A 167 -9.88 -12.15 6.05
CA ALA A 167 -10.82 -11.36 5.24
C ALA A 167 -10.64 -9.85 5.40
N GLN A 168 -10.06 -9.40 6.51
CA GLN A 168 -9.75 -8.01 6.78
C GLN A 168 -8.39 -7.61 6.20
N VAL A 169 -7.39 -8.48 6.33
CA VAL A 169 -6.06 -8.27 5.76
C VAL A 169 -6.11 -8.18 4.22
N ASP A 170 -7.01 -8.92 3.58
CA ASP A 170 -7.24 -8.88 2.12
C ASP A 170 -7.64 -7.49 1.58
N ARG A 171 -8.08 -6.55 2.44
CA ARG A 171 -8.40 -5.17 2.05
C ARG A 171 -7.18 -4.30 1.80
N PHE A 172 -6.02 -4.65 2.35
CA PHE A 172 -4.77 -3.99 2.02
C PHE A 172 -4.30 -4.39 0.63
N MET A 173 -3.85 -3.42 -0.14
CA MET A 173 -3.33 -3.67 -1.49
C MET A 173 -2.09 -4.54 -1.46
N MET A 174 -1.14 -4.19 -0.61
CA MET A 174 0.14 -4.88 -0.43
C MET A 174 0.48 -5.00 1.05
N LYS A 175 1.18 -6.09 1.39
CA LYS A 175 1.92 -6.25 2.65
C LYS A 175 3.41 -6.13 2.35
N VAL A 176 4.02 -5.07 2.82
CA VAL A 176 5.44 -4.75 2.59
C VAL A 176 6.24 -5.13 3.82
N LEU A 177 7.30 -5.91 3.62
CA LEU A 177 8.29 -6.20 4.65
C LEU A 177 9.37 -5.15 4.61
N VAL A 178 9.70 -4.57 5.76
CA VAL A 178 10.73 -3.55 5.90
C VAL A 178 11.83 -4.12 6.79
N ASP A 179 13.01 -4.29 6.19
CA ASP A 179 14.19 -4.79 6.85
C ASP A 179 15.08 -3.66 7.39
N TYR A 180 16.09 -4.02 8.18
CA TYR A 180 17.10 -3.07 8.64
C TYR A 180 17.85 -2.44 7.46
N PRO A 181 18.30 -1.18 7.59
CA PRO A 181 19.19 -0.58 6.61
C PRO A 181 20.53 -1.33 6.57
N THR A 182 21.26 -1.18 5.46
CA THR A 182 22.65 -1.63 5.39
C THR A 182 23.54 -0.75 6.29
N GLU A 183 24.76 -1.20 6.58
CA GLU A 183 25.71 -0.42 7.40
C GLU A 183 26.01 0.95 6.77
N GLU A 184 26.11 1.01 5.44
CA GLU A 184 26.32 2.24 4.70
C GLU A 184 25.12 3.19 4.80
N GLU A 185 23.90 2.65 4.69
CA GLU A 185 22.67 3.44 4.85
C GLU A 185 22.52 3.93 6.28
N GLU A 186 22.85 3.09 7.27
CA GLU A 186 22.79 3.45 8.69
C GLU A 186 23.77 4.59 9.01
N PHE A 187 24.98 4.54 8.46
CA PHE A 187 25.94 5.64 8.56
C PHE A 187 25.37 6.97 8.07
N VAL A 188 24.76 6.96 6.86
CA VAL A 188 24.13 8.17 6.30
C VAL A 188 22.92 8.62 7.14
N ILE A 189 22.14 7.69 7.71
CA ILE A 189 21.04 8.02 8.61
C ILE A 189 21.57 8.77 9.84
N VAL A 190 22.63 8.28 10.47
CA VAL A 190 23.25 8.92 11.65
C VAL A 190 23.73 10.32 11.29
N GLU A 191 24.46 10.49 10.20
CA GLU A 191 24.92 11.81 9.75
C GLU A 191 23.77 12.80 9.54
N ARG A 192 22.65 12.34 8.95
CA ARG A 192 21.46 13.19 8.72
C ARG A 192 20.73 13.57 10.00
N VAL A 193 20.59 12.63 10.93
CA VAL A 193 19.86 12.87 12.18
C VAL A 193 20.65 13.76 13.12
N THR A 194 21.97 13.63 13.13
CA THR A 194 22.88 14.44 13.98
C THR A 194 23.32 15.75 13.32
N GLY A 195 23.11 15.88 12.01
CA GLY A 195 23.44 17.08 11.24
C GLY A 195 22.30 18.12 11.19
N PRO A 196 22.44 19.16 10.39
CA PRO A 196 21.38 20.15 10.19
C PRO A 196 20.11 19.53 9.62
N ALA A 197 18.95 19.94 10.16
CA ALA A 197 17.65 19.44 9.70
C ALA A 197 17.43 19.77 8.19
N VAL A 198 17.09 18.75 7.41
CA VAL A 198 16.73 18.92 6.01
C VAL A 198 15.28 19.37 5.91
N ALA A 199 15.07 20.59 5.41
CA ALA A 199 13.71 21.08 5.15
C ALA A 199 13.10 20.38 3.94
N VAL A 200 11.85 19.93 4.07
CA VAL A 200 11.06 19.35 2.96
C VAL A 200 10.42 20.48 2.18
N THR A 201 10.59 20.47 0.87
CA THR A 201 9.92 21.40 -0.03
C THR A 201 8.65 20.76 -0.58
N ALA A 202 7.54 21.47 -0.50
CA ALA A 202 6.32 21.04 -1.16
C ALA A 202 6.43 21.29 -2.67
N VAL A 203 6.49 20.23 -3.46
CA VAL A 203 6.65 20.28 -4.92
C VAL A 203 5.37 19.95 -5.67
N ALA A 204 4.38 19.41 -4.98
CA ALA A 204 3.06 19.08 -5.54
C ALA A 204 1.93 19.50 -4.59
N THR A 205 0.70 19.49 -5.12
CA THR A 205 -0.53 19.62 -4.32
C THR A 205 -1.32 18.31 -4.31
N THR A 206 -2.29 18.21 -3.42
CA THR A 206 -3.22 17.06 -3.37
C THR A 206 -4.01 16.90 -4.66
N GLU A 207 -4.37 18.00 -5.34
CA GLU A 207 -5.07 18.01 -6.62
C GLU A 207 -4.19 17.46 -7.75
N GLN A 208 -2.91 17.85 -7.78
CA GLN A 208 -1.93 17.29 -8.73
C GLN A 208 -1.72 15.80 -8.48
N LEU A 209 -1.64 15.36 -7.22
CA LEU A 209 -1.55 13.94 -6.89
C LEU A 209 -2.81 13.17 -7.33
N ALA A 210 -4.00 13.75 -7.18
CA ALA A 210 -5.23 13.16 -7.69
C ALA A 210 -5.26 13.10 -9.24
N ALA A 211 -4.68 14.06 -9.92
CA ALA A 211 -4.49 14.02 -11.38
C ALA A 211 -3.53 12.89 -11.79
N LEU A 212 -2.41 12.70 -11.06
CA LEU A 212 -1.50 11.57 -11.26
C LEU A 212 -2.20 10.21 -11.09
N GLN A 213 -3.13 10.08 -10.12
CA GLN A 213 -3.95 8.88 -9.95
C GLN A 213 -4.86 8.62 -11.17
N ALA A 214 -5.42 9.67 -11.76
CA ALA A 214 -6.24 9.55 -12.96
C ALA A 214 -5.40 9.12 -14.19
N GLU A 215 -4.20 9.68 -14.34
CA GLU A 215 -3.25 9.28 -15.40
C GLU A 215 -2.78 7.84 -15.22
N CYS A 216 -2.50 7.42 -13.99
CA CYS A 216 -2.11 6.04 -13.69
C CYS A 216 -3.12 5.00 -14.25
N ARG A 217 -4.41 5.30 -14.20
CA ARG A 217 -5.46 4.43 -14.75
C ARG A 217 -5.43 4.35 -16.27
N ARG A 218 -4.82 5.31 -16.97
CA ARG A 218 -4.68 5.35 -18.43
C ARG A 218 -3.46 4.57 -18.92
N VAL A 219 -2.55 4.17 -18.02
CA VAL A 219 -1.40 3.33 -18.38
C VAL A 219 -1.91 2.05 -19.04
N TYR A 220 -1.43 1.81 -20.26
CA TYR A 220 -1.85 0.64 -21.02
C TYR A 220 -1.39 -0.65 -20.35
N LEU A 221 -2.28 -1.61 -20.27
CA LEU A 221 -2.00 -2.95 -19.78
C LEU A 221 -2.49 -3.97 -20.81
N ASP A 222 -1.56 -4.75 -21.34
CA ASP A 222 -1.88 -5.79 -22.32
C ASP A 222 -2.79 -6.86 -21.69
N PRO A 223 -3.83 -7.35 -22.41
CA PRO A 223 -4.69 -8.43 -21.93
C PRO A 223 -3.95 -9.69 -21.49
N SER A 224 -2.79 -9.99 -22.08
CA SER A 224 -1.96 -11.12 -21.68
C SER A 224 -1.40 -10.97 -20.25
N LEU A 225 -1.11 -9.74 -19.80
CA LEU A 225 -0.71 -9.45 -18.42
C LEU A 225 -1.89 -9.64 -17.46
N VAL A 226 -3.11 -9.24 -17.85
CA VAL A 226 -4.31 -9.52 -17.04
C VAL A 226 -4.50 -11.03 -16.88
N GLN A 227 -4.36 -11.78 -17.97
CA GLN A 227 -4.44 -13.25 -17.92
C GLN A 227 -3.33 -13.86 -17.07
N TYR A 228 -2.14 -13.29 -17.10
CA TYR A 228 -1.02 -13.71 -16.24
C TYR A 228 -1.34 -13.50 -14.76
N ALA A 229 -1.84 -12.32 -14.37
CA ALA A 229 -2.30 -12.05 -13.02
C ALA A 229 -3.38 -13.05 -12.56
N VAL A 230 -4.38 -13.34 -13.43
CA VAL A 230 -5.41 -14.35 -13.15
C VAL A 230 -4.79 -15.73 -12.93
N LYS A 231 -3.83 -16.14 -13.77
CA LYS A 231 -3.15 -17.45 -13.64
C LYS A 231 -2.35 -17.54 -12.34
N LEU A 232 -1.59 -16.51 -11.98
CA LEU A 232 -0.85 -16.45 -10.71
C LEU A 232 -1.78 -16.61 -9.50
N VAL A 233 -2.89 -15.85 -9.47
CA VAL A 233 -3.86 -15.92 -8.38
C VAL A 233 -4.61 -17.26 -8.39
N SER A 234 -4.99 -17.79 -9.55
CA SER A 234 -5.60 -19.12 -9.69
C SER A 234 -4.68 -20.23 -9.19
N ALA A 235 -3.39 -20.13 -9.45
CA ALA A 235 -2.39 -21.11 -8.97
C ALA A 235 -2.29 -21.18 -7.44
N THR A 236 -2.68 -20.12 -6.73
CA THR A 236 -2.78 -20.16 -5.26
C THR A 236 -4.00 -20.94 -4.76
N ARG A 237 -5.07 -21.05 -5.57
CA ARG A 237 -6.34 -21.70 -5.20
C ARG A 237 -6.41 -23.15 -5.64
N THR A 238 -5.86 -23.44 -6.80
CA THR A 238 -5.86 -24.78 -7.42
C THR A 238 -4.48 -25.11 -7.96
N PRO A 239 -3.47 -25.27 -7.09
CA PRO A 239 -2.08 -25.54 -7.53
C PRO A 239 -1.95 -26.75 -8.47
N GLU A 240 -2.78 -27.77 -8.26
CA GLU A 240 -2.74 -29.01 -9.04
C GLU A 240 -3.00 -28.76 -10.53
N LYS A 241 -3.94 -27.84 -10.84
CA LYS A 241 -4.28 -27.47 -12.23
C LYS A 241 -3.14 -26.74 -12.94
N HIS A 242 -2.21 -26.20 -12.16
CA HIS A 242 -1.04 -25.46 -12.65
C HIS A 242 0.25 -26.30 -12.57
N GLY A 243 0.16 -27.63 -12.36
CA GLY A 243 1.30 -28.50 -12.26
C GLY A 243 2.14 -28.38 -10.98
N LEU A 244 1.51 -27.89 -9.91
CA LEU A 244 2.09 -27.64 -8.59
C LEU A 244 1.42 -28.54 -7.54
N LYS A 245 1.25 -29.83 -7.84
CA LYS A 245 0.53 -30.79 -6.99
C LYS A 245 1.02 -30.80 -5.53
N ASP A 246 2.33 -30.69 -5.34
CA ASP A 246 2.96 -30.73 -4.02
C ASP A 246 2.63 -29.49 -3.16
N LEU A 247 2.17 -28.40 -3.77
CA LEU A 247 1.81 -27.18 -3.02
C LEU A 247 0.39 -27.21 -2.46
N GLY A 248 -0.50 -28.06 -2.99
CA GLY A 248 -1.90 -28.11 -2.54
C GLY A 248 -2.05 -28.40 -1.05
N ARG A 249 -1.16 -29.24 -0.49
CA ARG A 249 -1.18 -29.57 0.95
C ARG A 249 -0.76 -28.40 1.86
N PHE A 250 -0.06 -27.41 1.33
CA PHE A 250 0.48 -26.28 2.10
C PHE A 250 -0.42 -25.05 2.12
N ILE A 251 -1.46 -25.00 1.27
CA ILE A 251 -2.35 -23.86 1.13
C ILE A 251 -3.77 -24.27 1.55
N THR A 252 -4.25 -23.71 2.65
CA THR A 252 -5.65 -23.91 3.10
C THR A 252 -6.60 -23.04 2.27
N PHE A 253 -6.26 -21.75 2.09
CA PHE A 253 -7.00 -20.83 1.23
C PHE A 253 -6.05 -20.00 0.38
N GLY A 254 -6.32 -19.94 -0.92
CA GLY A 254 -5.60 -19.09 -1.86
C GLY A 254 -6.16 -17.66 -1.91
N ALA A 255 -5.49 -16.80 -2.66
CA ALA A 255 -5.80 -15.39 -2.75
C ALA A 255 -7.15 -15.09 -3.42
N SER A 256 -7.84 -14.03 -2.98
CA SER A 256 -9.11 -13.55 -3.53
C SER A 256 -8.93 -12.86 -4.89
N PRO A 257 -10.02 -12.57 -5.64
CA PRO A 257 -9.94 -11.75 -6.86
C PRO A 257 -9.37 -10.35 -6.65
N ARG A 258 -9.40 -9.81 -5.42
CA ARG A 258 -8.74 -8.55 -5.08
C ARG A 258 -7.25 -8.58 -5.37
N ALA A 259 -6.59 -9.73 -5.19
CA ALA A 259 -5.18 -9.90 -5.54
C ALA A 259 -4.93 -9.65 -7.04
N THR A 260 -5.79 -10.17 -7.91
CA THR A 260 -5.69 -9.94 -9.36
C THR A 260 -5.85 -8.45 -9.69
N ILE A 261 -6.84 -7.79 -9.10
CA ILE A 261 -7.07 -6.34 -9.29
C ILE A 261 -5.86 -5.55 -8.81
N ASN A 262 -5.34 -5.88 -7.63
CA ASN A 262 -4.19 -5.16 -7.05
C ASN A 262 -2.89 -5.39 -7.83
N LEU A 263 -2.69 -6.56 -8.45
CA LEU A 263 -1.56 -6.79 -9.35
C LEU A 263 -1.68 -5.93 -10.61
N VAL A 264 -2.86 -5.82 -11.18
CA VAL A 264 -3.13 -5.02 -12.39
C VAL A 264 -2.92 -3.53 -12.10
N GLU A 265 -3.58 -3.00 -11.08
CA GLU A 265 -3.47 -1.57 -10.73
C GLU A 265 -2.06 -1.22 -10.24
N GLY A 266 -1.42 -2.12 -9.48
CA GLY A 266 -0.05 -1.95 -9.05
C GLY A 266 0.95 -1.93 -10.21
N ALA A 267 0.79 -2.81 -11.19
CA ALA A 267 1.65 -2.84 -12.38
C ALA A 267 1.54 -1.55 -13.20
N ARG A 268 0.34 -0.97 -13.34
CA ARG A 268 0.14 0.35 -13.96
C ARG A 268 0.89 1.44 -13.20
N ALA A 269 0.72 1.47 -11.88
CA ALA A 269 1.38 2.46 -11.03
C ALA A 269 2.90 2.34 -11.09
N LEU A 270 3.44 1.11 -11.07
CA LEU A 270 4.87 0.87 -11.14
C LEU A 270 5.45 1.23 -12.52
N ALA A 271 4.74 0.93 -13.60
CA ALA A 271 5.12 1.34 -14.96
C ALA A 271 5.19 2.88 -15.08
N MET A 272 4.20 3.58 -14.53
CA MET A 272 4.16 5.04 -14.52
C MET A 272 5.31 5.63 -13.69
N LEU A 273 5.60 5.07 -12.50
CA LEU A 273 6.76 5.47 -11.69
C LEU A 273 8.09 5.30 -12.42
N ARG A 274 8.17 4.33 -13.32
CA ARG A 274 9.32 4.04 -14.19
C ARG A 274 9.27 4.81 -15.51
N GLY A 275 8.44 5.83 -15.61
CA GLY A 275 8.34 6.76 -16.76
C GLY A 275 7.70 6.16 -18.01
N ARG A 276 6.88 5.10 -17.88
CA ARG A 276 6.27 4.42 -19.02
C ARG A 276 4.74 4.57 -19.03
N SER A 277 4.18 4.71 -20.22
CA SER A 277 2.73 4.73 -20.45
C SER A 277 2.11 3.34 -20.65
N TYR A 278 2.91 2.28 -20.51
CA TYR A 278 2.50 0.88 -20.61
C TYR A 278 3.22 0.02 -19.57
N ALA A 279 2.53 -0.98 -19.07
CA ALA A 279 3.09 -1.92 -18.10
C ALA A 279 3.82 -3.08 -18.78
N LEU A 280 4.91 -3.50 -18.16
CA LEU A 280 5.70 -4.68 -18.56
C LEU A 280 5.45 -5.85 -17.60
N PRO A 281 5.73 -7.09 -18.02
CA PRO A 281 5.65 -8.25 -17.14
C PRO A 281 6.46 -8.09 -15.86
N GLU A 282 7.61 -7.44 -15.91
CA GLU A 282 8.49 -7.18 -14.77
C GLU A 282 7.83 -6.29 -13.72
N ASP A 283 6.98 -5.33 -14.12
CA ASP A 283 6.27 -4.48 -13.17
C ASP A 283 5.27 -5.29 -12.34
N MET A 284 4.65 -6.29 -12.96
CA MET A 284 3.74 -7.17 -12.25
C MET A 284 4.49 -8.17 -11.37
N THR A 285 5.53 -8.85 -11.91
CA THR A 285 6.27 -9.85 -11.16
C THR A 285 6.96 -9.30 -9.92
N ASP A 286 7.41 -8.05 -9.97
CA ASP A 286 8.04 -7.35 -8.85
C ASP A 286 7.06 -7.13 -7.68
N LEU A 287 5.75 -7.01 -7.96
CA LEU A 287 4.71 -6.79 -6.95
C LEU A 287 4.09 -8.08 -6.40
N VAL A 288 4.25 -9.21 -7.10
CA VAL A 288 3.59 -10.48 -6.73
C VAL A 288 3.80 -10.87 -5.26
N PRO A 289 5.02 -10.84 -4.70
CA PRO A 289 5.22 -11.19 -3.29
C PRO A 289 4.44 -10.26 -2.35
N ASP A 290 4.51 -8.95 -2.59
CA ASP A 290 3.90 -7.94 -1.73
C ASP A 290 2.35 -7.99 -1.78
N VAL A 291 1.79 -8.37 -2.94
CA VAL A 291 0.34 -8.52 -3.12
C VAL A 291 -0.19 -9.84 -2.58
N LEU A 292 0.58 -10.94 -2.67
CA LEU A 292 0.07 -12.28 -2.36
C LEU A 292 0.39 -12.76 -0.94
N ARG A 293 1.50 -12.31 -0.30
CA ARG A 293 1.97 -12.92 0.96
C ARG A 293 0.97 -12.90 2.10
N HIS A 294 0.12 -11.88 2.19
CA HIS A 294 -0.90 -11.74 3.22
C HIS A 294 -2.26 -12.32 2.83
N ARG A 295 -2.34 -12.96 1.66
CA ARG A 295 -3.57 -13.54 1.10
C ARG A 295 -3.54 -15.06 1.03
N LEU A 296 -2.37 -15.66 1.31
CA LEU A 296 -2.24 -17.10 1.39
C LEU A 296 -2.42 -17.54 2.85
N VAL A 297 -3.45 -18.33 3.10
CA VAL A 297 -3.64 -18.98 4.40
C VAL A 297 -2.94 -20.34 4.33
N LEU A 298 -1.89 -20.46 5.11
CA LEU A 298 -1.05 -21.66 5.14
C LEU A 298 -1.72 -22.75 5.95
N SER A 299 -1.49 -24.00 5.55
CA SER A 299 -1.92 -25.18 6.31
C SER A 299 -1.01 -25.44 7.51
N TYR A 300 -1.47 -26.31 8.40
CA TYR A 300 -0.64 -26.79 9.51
C TYR A 300 0.64 -27.48 9.02
N ASP A 301 0.56 -28.23 7.90
CA ASP A 301 1.73 -28.87 7.29
C ASP A 301 2.79 -27.85 6.88
N ALA A 302 2.37 -26.73 6.27
CA ALA A 302 3.30 -25.66 5.90
C ALA A 302 3.98 -25.05 7.13
N LEU A 303 3.21 -24.79 8.20
CA LEU A 303 3.73 -24.25 9.45
C LEU A 303 4.71 -25.22 10.13
N SER A 304 4.40 -26.52 10.15
CA SER A 304 5.26 -27.54 10.75
C SER A 304 6.57 -27.74 9.98
N GLU A 305 6.57 -27.53 8.66
CA GLU A 305 7.77 -27.56 7.82
C GLU A 305 8.52 -26.21 7.79
N GLY A 306 8.05 -25.21 8.51
CA GLY A 306 8.65 -23.86 8.53
C GLY A 306 8.57 -23.12 7.20
N LEU A 307 7.58 -23.45 6.35
CA LEU A 307 7.40 -22.81 5.05
C LEU A 307 6.69 -21.46 5.22
N ALA A 308 7.33 -20.40 4.72
CA ALA A 308 6.72 -19.07 4.63
C ALA A 308 5.93 -18.92 3.31
N ALA A 309 4.93 -18.03 3.32
CA ALA A 309 4.13 -17.70 2.13
C ALA A 309 5.02 -17.30 0.93
N ASP A 310 6.08 -16.54 1.15
CA ASP A 310 7.00 -16.10 0.08
C ASP A 310 7.73 -17.26 -0.59
N ALA A 311 7.99 -18.36 0.11
CA ALA A 311 8.58 -19.56 -0.49
C ALA A 311 7.59 -20.25 -1.45
N ILE A 312 6.32 -20.31 -1.08
CA ILE A 312 5.25 -20.86 -1.92
C ILE A 312 5.04 -19.96 -3.14
N ILE A 313 4.99 -18.63 -2.94
CA ILE A 313 4.83 -17.62 -4.01
C ILE A 313 5.96 -17.76 -5.04
N ARG A 314 7.22 -17.89 -4.59
CA ARG A 314 8.35 -18.11 -5.52
C ARG A 314 8.19 -19.36 -6.36
N LYS A 315 7.70 -20.48 -5.81
CA LYS A 315 7.43 -21.72 -6.57
C LYS A 315 6.32 -21.53 -7.60
N ILE A 316 5.26 -20.76 -7.25
CA ILE A 316 4.18 -20.41 -8.18
C ILE A 316 4.73 -19.56 -9.33
N MET A 317 5.48 -18.50 -9.02
CA MET A 317 6.08 -17.62 -10.02
C MET A 317 7.03 -18.37 -10.98
N ALA A 318 7.82 -19.30 -10.46
CA ALA A 318 8.72 -20.12 -11.28
C ALA A 318 7.98 -21.05 -12.24
N LYS A 319 6.74 -21.45 -11.90
CA LYS A 319 5.97 -22.40 -12.70
C LYS A 319 5.02 -21.73 -13.70
N VAL A 320 4.43 -20.59 -13.33
CA VAL A 320 3.52 -19.86 -14.21
C VAL A 320 4.35 -19.03 -15.19
N PRO A 321 4.30 -19.31 -16.50
CA PRO A 321 5.16 -18.64 -17.46
C PRO A 321 4.79 -17.17 -17.60
N VAL A 322 5.82 -16.33 -17.54
CA VAL A 322 5.70 -14.89 -17.82
C VAL A 322 5.37 -14.69 -19.29
N PRO A 323 4.37 -13.87 -19.65
CA PRO A 323 4.08 -13.59 -21.04
C PRO A 323 5.29 -12.96 -21.73
N ALA A 324 5.52 -13.34 -23.00
CA ALA A 324 6.54 -12.68 -23.81
C ALA A 324 6.20 -11.19 -23.94
N LYS A 325 7.24 -10.33 -23.94
CA LYS A 325 7.03 -8.89 -24.16
C LYS A 325 6.31 -8.70 -25.49
N PRO A 326 5.17 -8.01 -25.51
CA PRO A 326 4.49 -7.78 -26.79
C PRO A 326 5.38 -6.89 -27.66
N LEU A 327 5.76 -7.42 -28.81
CA LEU A 327 6.46 -6.65 -29.86
C LEU A 327 5.53 -5.69 -30.64
N GLU A 328 4.24 -5.70 -30.32
CA GLU A 328 3.20 -4.98 -31.07
C GLU A 328 3.02 -3.50 -30.68
N HIS A 329 3.74 -3.01 -29.68
CA HIS A 329 3.61 -1.61 -29.26
C HIS A 329 4.13 -0.57 -30.27
N GLU A 330 4.93 -0.98 -31.23
CA GLU A 330 5.34 -0.09 -32.32
C GLU A 330 4.20 0.27 -33.31
N LYS A 331 3.12 -0.53 -33.33
CA LYS A 331 1.98 -0.31 -34.24
C LYS A 331 0.87 0.59 -33.66
N LEU A 332 0.88 0.87 -32.36
CA LEU A 332 -0.12 1.71 -31.69
C LEU A 332 0.38 3.15 -31.43
N ALA A 333 1.66 3.43 -31.67
CA ALA A 333 2.26 4.74 -31.52
C ALA A 333 2.50 5.47 -32.88
N ALA A 334 2.05 4.87 -33.99
CA ALA A 334 1.97 5.49 -35.33
C ALA A 334 0.48 5.76 -35.64
#